data_7eefae373c8674f5838a7892cb74ad9f
#
_entry.id   7eefae373c8674f5838a7892cb74ad9f
#
_cell.length_a   1.000
_cell.length_b   1.000
_cell.length_c   1.000
_cell.angle_alpha   90.00
_cell.angle_beta   90.00
_cell.angle_gamma   90.00
#
_symmetry.space_group_name_H-M   'P 1'
#
loop_
_entity.id
_entity.type
_entity.pdbx_description
1 polymer ?
#
loop_
_entity_poly.entity_id
_entity_poly.type
_entity_poly.pdbx_seq_one_letter_code
_entity_poly.pdbx_strand_id
1 'polypeptide(L)'
;MNFITFIIVLVLIXLCIVILTILGMYLWSEAKHYFYHQAPTVGTYSRHYDLMKEKLKLPDXASVIDLGCGDGGVLRFMSDQYHLSVLDGIDNNLTAVWRXRFLNYFFNKKNINLHHGDIQDIDLSKYDIIYIFLLPQHLDDLQSRLQNKMRSDAIIVCNTFAFSDRKPYQELRQDNNSSVMRLYKK
;
A
#
# COMPACT_ATOMS: atom_id res chain seq x y z
N MET A 1 13.55 -23.97 -43.58
CA MET A 1 13.71 -22.96 -42.50
C MET A 1 15.17 -22.97 -42.10
N ASN A 2 15.84 -21.83 -42.17
CA ASN A 2 17.25 -21.82 -41.82
C ASN A 2 17.44 -21.81 -40.30
N PHE A 3 18.67 -22.06 -39.83
CA PHE A 3 18.99 -22.21 -38.41
C PHE A 3 18.61 -20.94 -37.60
N ILE A 4 18.84 -19.77 -38.18
CA ILE A 4 18.55 -18.50 -37.54
C ILE A 4 17.03 -18.33 -37.33
N THR A 5 16.22 -18.61 -38.36
CA THR A 5 14.75 -18.55 -38.27
C THR A 5 14.22 -19.50 -37.19
N PHE A 6 14.79 -20.70 -37.10
CA PHE A 6 14.41 -21.68 -36.09
C PHE A 6 14.65 -21.14 -34.68
N ILE A 7 15.82 -20.53 -34.43
CA ILE A 7 16.14 -19.93 -33.11
C ILE A 7 15.18 -18.78 -32.78
N ILE A 8 14.91 -17.89 -33.76
CA ILE A 8 13.97 -16.78 -33.55
C ILE A 8 12.59 -17.30 -33.13
N VAL A 9 12.10 -18.32 -33.83
CA VAL A 9 10.79 -18.91 -33.47
C VAL A 9 10.79 -19.50 -32.09
N LEU A 10 11.85 -20.19 -31.68
CA LEU A 10 11.94 -20.72 -30.30
C LEU A 10 11.95 -19.61 -29.24
N VAL A 11 12.66 -18.53 -29.51
CA VAL A 11 12.71 -17.39 -28.60
C VAL A 11 11.32 -16.72 -28.48
N LEU A 12 10.62 -16.57 -29.61
CA LEU A 12 9.26 -15.99 -29.59
C LEU A 12 8.28 -16.88 -28.84
N ILE A 13 8.38 -18.17 -29.00
CA ILE A 13 7.56 -19.12 -28.22
C ILE A 13 7.84 -18.96 -26.72
N UNK A 14 8.83 -18.77 -26.42
CA UNK A 14 9.16 -18.66 -25.21
C UNK A 14 8.67 -17.52 -24.59
N LEU A 15 8.93 -16.53 -25.22
CA LEU A 15 8.41 -15.26 -24.75
C LEU A 15 6.87 -15.30 -24.58
N CYS A 16 6.19 -15.87 -25.53
CA CYS A 16 4.74 -16.06 -25.44
C CYS A 16 4.34 -16.88 -24.21
N ILE A 17 5.05 -17.96 -23.92
CA ILE A 17 4.78 -18.79 -22.73
C ILE A 17 4.96 -17.96 -21.45
N VAL A 18 6.04 -17.20 -21.36
CA VAL A 18 6.29 -16.32 -20.20
C VAL A 18 5.15 -15.31 -20.04
N ILE A 19 4.75 -14.65 -21.12
CA ILE A 19 3.66 -13.68 -21.09
C ILE A 19 2.35 -14.34 -20.63
N LEU A 20 2.03 -15.52 -21.17
CA LEU A 20 0.80 -16.23 -20.82
C LEU A 20 0.81 -16.70 -19.36
N THR A 21 1.95 -17.13 -18.83
CA THR A 21 2.05 -17.50 -17.41
C THR A 21 1.86 -16.28 -16.49
N ILE A 22 2.49 -15.15 -16.81
CA ILE A 22 2.32 -13.90 -16.05
C ILE A 22 0.86 -13.47 -16.08
N LEU A 23 0.24 -13.49 -17.25
CA LEU A 23 -1.17 -13.13 -17.41
C LEU A 23 -2.08 -14.08 -16.59
N GLY A 24 -1.80 -15.38 -16.65
CA GLY A 24 -2.55 -16.38 -15.87
C GLY A 24 -2.43 -16.14 -14.36
N MET A 25 -1.23 -15.85 -13.87
CA MET A 25 -1.01 -15.52 -12.46
C MET A 25 -1.77 -14.24 -12.07
N TYR A 26 -1.75 -13.23 -12.92
CA TYR A 26 -2.47 -11.98 -12.69
C TYR A 26 -3.98 -12.23 -12.59
N LEU A 27 -4.56 -12.94 -13.59
CA LEU A 27 -5.99 -13.25 -13.60
C LEU A 27 -6.40 -14.11 -12.40
N TRP A 28 -5.54 -15.06 -11.99
CA TRP A 28 -5.77 -15.90 -10.82
C TRP A 28 -5.82 -15.05 -9.54
N SER A 29 -4.89 -14.09 -9.42
CA SER A 29 -4.85 -13.17 -8.28
C SER A 29 -6.14 -12.33 -8.20
N GLU A 30 -6.57 -11.78 -9.33
CA GLU A 30 -7.82 -10.98 -9.37
C GLU A 30 -9.04 -11.85 -9.05
N ALA A 31 -9.08 -13.08 -9.58
CA ALA A 31 -10.16 -14.02 -9.29
C ALA A 31 -10.23 -14.36 -7.79
N LYS A 32 -9.09 -14.54 -7.14
CA LYS A 32 -9.05 -14.77 -5.70
C LYS A 32 -9.70 -13.62 -4.92
N HIS A 33 -9.40 -12.38 -5.26
CA HIS A 33 -10.02 -11.22 -4.59
C HIS A 33 -11.55 -11.26 -4.73
N TYR A 34 -12.04 -11.61 -5.93
CA TYR A 34 -13.47 -11.71 -6.19
C TYR A 34 -14.14 -12.84 -5.39
N PHE A 35 -13.53 -14.06 -5.42
CA PHE A 35 -14.16 -15.24 -4.81
C PHE A 35 -14.01 -15.29 -3.28
N TYR A 36 -12.92 -14.75 -2.72
CA TYR A 36 -12.66 -14.83 -1.28
C TYR A 36 -13.03 -13.54 -0.52
N HIS A 37 -13.75 -12.63 -1.16
CA HIS A 37 -14.22 -11.38 -0.54
C HIS A 37 -13.08 -10.55 0.07
N GLN A 38 -11.88 -10.69 -0.47
CA GLN A 38 -10.75 -9.85 -0.05
C GLN A 38 -10.97 -8.42 -0.53
N ALA A 39 -10.46 -7.46 0.24
CA ALA A 39 -10.57 -6.04 -0.11
C ALA A 39 -9.96 -5.80 -1.51
N PRO A 40 -10.69 -5.14 -2.43
CA PRO A 40 -10.11 -4.81 -3.72
C PRO A 40 -8.95 -3.83 -3.55
N THR A 41 -7.94 -3.97 -4.38
CA THR A 41 -6.82 -3.01 -4.42
C THR A 41 -7.32 -1.71 -5.03
N VAL A 42 -7.59 -0.71 -4.20
CA VAL A 42 -8.06 0.61 -4.64
C VAL A 42 -6.86 1.56 -4.66
N GLY A 43 -6.52 2.02 -5.86
CA GLY A 43 -5.44 2.99 -6.01
C GLY A 43 -5.79 4.34 -5.39
N THR A 44 -4.80 4.98 -4.81
CA THR A 44 -4.96 6.33 -4.24
C THR A 44 -5.08 7.36 -5.39
N TYR A 45 -6.15 8.13 -5.39
CA TYR A 45 -6.39 9.17 -6.40
C TYR A 45 -5.48 10.38 -6.18
N SER A 46 -5.20 11.13 -7.26
CA SER A 46 -4.35 12.33 -7.22
C SER A 46 -4.73 13.32 -6.11
N ARG A 47 -6.02 13.55 -5.92
CA ARG A 47 -6.53 14.47 -4.89
C ARG A 47 -6.07 14.12 -3.46
N HIS A 48 -5.83 12.84 -3.18
CA HIS A 48 -5.34 12.40 -1.87
C HIS A 48 -3.85 12.73 -1.70
N TYR A 49 -3.07 12.63 -2.77
CA TYR A 49 -1.68 13.05 -2.76
C TYR A 49 -1.56 14.57 -2.57
N ASP A 50 -2.44 15.34 -3.21
CA ASP A 50 -2.50 16.79 -3.04
C ASP A 50 -2.81 17.15 -1.58
N LEU A 51 -3.81 16.48 -0.99
CA LEU A 51 -4.17 16.68 0.42
C LEU A 51 -3.00 16.33 1.35
N MET A 52 -2.31 15.21 1.10
CA MET A 52 -1.12 14.84 1.88
C MET A 52 -0.05 15.92 1.78
N LYS A 53 0.27 16.34 0.58
CA LYS A 53 1.32 17.34 0.33
C LYS A 53 1.02 18.68 1.01
N GLU A 54 -0.23 19.13 0.95
CA GLU A 54 -0.63 20.44 1.47
C GLU A 54 -0.80 20.45 2.99
N LYS A 55 -1.41 19.41 3.54
CA LYS A 55 -1.94 19.46 4.92
C LYS A 55 -1.38 18.41 5.87
N LEU A 56 -0.87 17.27 5.38
CA LEU A 56 -0.31 16.25 6.28
C LEU A 56 1.12 16.64 6.67
N LYS A 57 1.37 16.77 7.96
CA LYS A 57 2.69 17.05 8.50
C LYS A 57 3.16 15.84 9.29
N LEU A 58 4.25 15.23 8.84
CA LEU A 58 4.88 14.10 9.52
C LEU A 58 6.16 14.59 10.23
N PRO A 59 6.48 14.04 11.41
CA PRO A 59 7.75 14.35 12.05
C PRO A 59 8.94 13.94 11.17
N ASP A 60 10.00 14.71 11.29
CA ASP A 60 11.24 14.36 10.62
C ASP A 60 11.80 13.04 11.22
N UNK A 61 12.11 11.99 10.24
CA UNK A 61 12.50 10.98 10.62
C UNK A 61 11.68 10.10 11.12
N ALA A 62 10.53 10.27 10.93
CA ALA A 62 9.49 9.36 11.41
C ALA A 62 9.59 7.99 10.74
N SER A 63 9.18 6.96 11.46
CA SER A 63 9.02 5.60 10.91
C SER A 63 7.56 5.40 10.51
N VAL A 64 7.32 4.99 9.26
CA VAL A 64 5.97 4.90 8.67
C VAL A 64 5.70 3.49 8.17
N ILE A 65 4.49 3.00 8.38
CA ILE A 65 4.01 1.78 7.72
C ILE A 65 2.67 2.06 7.03
N ASP A 66 2.49 1.50 5.83
CA ASP A 66 1.25 1.52 5.05
C ASP A 66 0.61 0.13 5.12
N LEU A 67 -0.56 0.03 5.77
CA LEU A 67 -1.30 -1.23 5.94
C LEU A 67 -2.27 -1.43 4.77
N GLY A 68 -2.04 -2.45 3.96
CA GLY A 68 -2.74 -2.66 2.70
C GLY A 68 -2.12 -1.79 1.60
N CYS A 69 -0.80 -1.80 1.50
CA CYS A 69 -0.05 -0.85 0.67
C CYS A 69 -0.24 -1.04 -0.85
N GLY A 70 -0.87 -2.13 -1.28
CA GLY A 70 -1.07 -2.42 -2.70
C GLY A 70 0.24 -2.40 -3.49
N ASP A 71 0.28 -1.63 -4.55
CA ASP A 71 1.49 -1.48 -5.38
C ASP A 71 2.47 -0.42 -4.85
N GLY A 72 2.27 0.08 -3.64
CA GLY A 72 3.17 1.01 -2.97
C GLY A 72 3.16 2.44 -3.51
N GLY A 73 2.08 2.86 -4.17
CA GLY A 73 1.96 4.22 -4.71
C GLY A 73 2.11 5.29 -3.63
N VAL A 74 1.43 5.12 -2.50
CA VAL A 74 1.51 6.04 -1.36
C VAL A 74 2.92 6.09 -0.79
N LEU A 75 3.57 4.93 -0.66
CA LEU A 75 4.94 4.86 -0.13
C LEU A 75 5.93 5.59 -1.05
N ARG A 76 5.81 5.41 -2.37
CA ARG A 76 6.65 6.15 -3.31
C ARG A 76 6.45 7.66 -3.19
N PHE A 77 5.19 8.10 -3.09
CA PHE A 77 4.88 9.51 -2.87
C PHE A 77 5.49 10.01 -1.55
N MET A 78 5.32 9.27 -0.46
CA MET A 78 5.87 9.65 0.86
C MET A 78 7.39 9.72 0.83
N SER A 79 8.04 8.79 0.14
CA SER A 79 9.50 8.77 -0.06
C SER A 79 10.02 10.05 -0.74
N ASP A 80 9.19 10.68 -1.59
CA ASP A 80 9.56 11.90 -2.30
C ASP A 80 9.23 13.18 -1.53
N GLN A 81 8.25 13.13 -0.63
CA GLN A 81 7.73 14.32 0.04
C GLN A 81 8.26 14.52 1.46
N TYR A 82 8.67 13.44 2.12
CA TYR A 82 9.02 13.48 3.55
C TYR A 82 10.38 12.83 3.79
N HIS A 83 11.10 13.33 4.79
CA HIS A 83 12.36 12.74 5.25
C HIS A 83 12.02 11.69 6.34
N LEU A 84 11.97 10.41 5.96
CA LEU A 84 11.51 9.31 6.81
C LEU A 84 12.67 8.34 7.09
N SER A 85 12.75 7.85 8.33
CA SER A 85 13.78 6.88 8.74
C SER A 85 13.46 5.47 8.26
N VAL A 86 12.18 5.10 8.32
CA VAL A 86 11.68 3.79 7.89
C VAL A 86 10.42 4.03 7.07
N LEU A 87 10.30 3.31 5.97
CA LEU A 87 9.12 3.39 5.11
C LEU A 87 8.77 1.98 4.64
N ASP A 88 7.86 1.36 5.38
CA ASP A 88 7.47 -0.02 5.18
C ASP A 88 6.03 -0.09 4.65
N GLY A 89 5.73 -1.15 3.90
CA GLY A 89 4.36 -1.48 3.51
C GLY A 89 4.09 -2.96 3.62
N ILE A 90 2.88 -3.32 3.94
CA ILE A 90 2.45 -4.71 3.98
C ILE A 90 1.15 -4.89 3.20
N ASP A 91 1.08 -5.97 2.43
CA ASP A 91 -0.13 -6.35 1.70
C ASP A 91 -0.23 -7.87 1.59
N ASN A 92 -1.43 -8.41 1.62
CA ASN A 92 -1.65 -9.85 1.44
C ASN A 92 -1.72 -10.26 -0.03
N ASN A 93 -1.77 -9.30 -0.96
CA ASN A 93 -1.77 -9.57 -2.40
C ASN A 93 -0.34 -9.69 -2.91
N LEU A 94 0.12 -10.93 -3.09
CA LEU A 94 1.48 -11.23 -3.54
C LEU A 94 1.82 -10.55 -4.87
N THR A 95 0.88 -10.50 -5.81
CA THR A 95 1.13 -9.88 -7.13
C THR A 95 1.29 -8.36 -7.01
N ALA A 96 0.53 -7.73 -6.13
CA ALA A 96 0.69 -6.29 -5.83
C ALA A 96 2.08 -6.02 -5.24
N VAL A 97 2.49 -6.81 -4.25
CA VAL A 97 3.81 -6.69 -3.61
C VAL A 97 4.95 -6.90 -4.63
N TRP A 98 4.86 -7.92 -5.49
CA TRP A 98 5.86 -8.15 -6.54
C TRP A 98 5.94 -6.97 -7.52
N ARG A 99 4.80 -6.46 -7.90
CA ARG A 99 4.73 -5.29 -8.76
C ARG A 99 5.39 -4.05 -8.11
N UNK A 100 5.23 -3.92 -6.90
CA UNK A 100 5.70 -2.96 -6.22
C UNK A 100 7.08 -2.96 -6.13
N ARG A 101 7.57 -4.08 -5.80
CA ARG A 101 9.03 -4.29 -5.74
C ARG A 101 9.70 -3.95 -7.07
N PHE A 102 9.12 -4.40 -8.12
CA PHE A 102 9.59 -4.11 -9.49
C PHE A 102 9.62 -2.59 -9.75
N LEU A 103 8.52 -1.89 -9.44
CA LEU A 103 8.43 -0.44 -9.63
C LEU A 103 9.44 0.30 -8.74
N ASN A 104 9.61 -0.12 -7.48
CA ASN A 104 10.58 0.49 -6.58
C ASN A 104 12.01 0.33 -7.09
N TYR A 105 12.33 -0.85 -7.62
CA TYR A 105 13.64 -1.08 -8.26
C TYR A 105 13.81 -0.15 -9.47
N PHE A 106 12.79 -0.06 -10.33
CA PHE A 106 12.85 0.75 -11.55
C PHE A 106 12.98 2.25 -11.24
N PHE A 107 12.25 2.74 -10.21
CA PHE A 107 12.30 4.14 -9.80
C PHE A 107 13.39 4.42 -8.75
N ASN A 108 14.28 3.46 -8.49
CA ASN A 108 15.39 3.57 -7.53
C ASN A 108 14.94 3.94 -6.11
N LYS A 109 13.79 3.39 -5.66
CA LYS A 109 13.22 3.63 -4.33
C LYS A 109 13.73 2.58 -3.32
N LYS A 110 15.01 2.66 -2.97
CA LYS A 110 15.69 1.67 -2.11
C LYS A 110 15.30 1.77 -0.64
N ASN A 111 14.72 2.89 -0.24
CA ASN A 111 14.31 3.14 1.14
C ASN A 111 12.91 2.60 1.47
N ILE A 112 12.22 1.94 0.53
CA ILE A 112 10.88 1.39 0.73
C ILE A 112 10.98 -0.13 0.86
N ASN A 113 10.57 -0.67 2.00
CA ASN A 113 10.52 -2.12 2.24
C ASN A 113 9.08 -2.62 2.09
N LEU A 114 8.90 -3.66 1.29
CA LEU A 114 7.57 -4.23 1.03
C LEU A 114 7.51 -5.67 1.54
N HIS A 115 6.52 -5.92 2.39
CA HIS A 115 6.27 -7.22 3.02
C HIS A 115 5.02 -7.84 2.42
N HIS A 116 5.09 -9.13 2.12
CA HIS A 116 3.90 -9.91 1.78
C HIS A 116 3.43 -10.62 3.05
N GLY A 117 2.18 -10.39 3.46
CA GLY A 117 1.63 -11.02 4.65
C GLY A 117 0.32 -10.40 5.10
N ASP A 118 -0.20 -10.94 6.19
CA ASP A 118 -1.41 -10.39 6.82
C ASP A 118 -1.03 -9.18 7.67
N ILE A 119 -1.78 -8.09 7.52
CA ILE A 119 -1.63 -6.88 8.34
C ILE A 119 -1.79 -7.16 9.83
N GLN A 120 -2.47 -8.26 10.17
CA GLN A 120 -2.69 -8.68 11.56
C GLN A 120 -1.42 -9.21 12.23
N ASP A 121 -0.45 -9.68 11.46
CA ASP A 121 0.76 -10.33 11.99
C ASP A 121 1.91 -9.37 12.22
N ILE A 122 1.84 -8.15 11.66
CA ILE A 122 2.96 -7.21 11.72
C ILE A 122 3.09 -6.57 13.11
N ASP A 123 4.33 -6.34 13.52
CA ASP A 123 4.66 -5.64 14.76
C ASP A 123 4.58 -4.12 14.52
N LEU A 124 3.58 -3.48 15.10
CA LEU A 124 3.31 -2.04 14.95
C LEU A 124 4.05 -1.19 15.98
N SER A 125 4.73 -1.81 16.95
CA SER A 125 5.37 -1.07 18.05
C SER A 125 6.55 -0.20 17.62
N LYS A 126 7.08 -0.43 16.42
CA LYS A 126 8.27 0.28 15.90
C LYS A 126 7.92 1.49 15.01
N TYR A 127 6.64 1.73 14.74
CA TYR A 127 6.23 2.79 13.82
C TYR A 127 5.63 3.98 14.56
N ASP A 128 6.03 5.18 14.13
CA ASP A 128 5.46 6.45 14.60
C ASP A 128 4.14 6.75 13.89
N ILE A 129 4.04 6.38 12.60
CA ILE A 129 2.89 6.66 11.76
C ILE A 129 2.39 5.35 11.14
N ILE A 130 1.10 5.11 11.29
CA ILE A 130 0.41 3.97 10.66
C ILE A 130 -0.58 4.54 9.66
N TYR A 131 -0.26 4.42 8.38
CA TYR A 131 -1.14 4.89 7.29
C TYR A 131 -2.08 3.77 6.88
N ILE A 132 -3.35 4.10 6.63
CA ILE A 132 -4.38 3.12 6.30
C ILE A 132 -5.32 3.70 5.24
N PHE A 133 -5.54 2.93 4.17
CA PHE A 133 -6.61 3.20 3.20
C PHE A 133 -7.38 1.91 2.94
N LEU A 134 -8.22 1.53 3.87
CA LEU A 134 -9.01 0.29 3.83
C LEU A 134 -10.50 0.62 3.95
N LEU A 135 -11.34 -0.27 3.45
CA LEU A 135 -12.80 -0.16 3.57
C LEU A 135 -13.22 -0.21 5.05
N PRO A 136 -14.37 0.41 5.42
CA PRO A 136 -14.79 0.52 6.82
C PRO A 136 -14.81 -0.81 7.57
N GLN A 137 -15.32 -1.87 6.95
CA GLN A 137 -15.39 -3.19 7.57
C GLN A 137 -14.01 -3.70 8.02
N HIS A 138 -12.97 -3.46 7.23
CA HIS A 138 -11.61 -3.89 7.57
C HIS A 138 -10.97 -2.96 8.60
N LEU A 139 -11.36 -1.68 8.63
CA LEU A 139 -10.89 -0.74 9.65
C LEU A 139 -11.38 -1.15 11.04
N ASP A 140 -12.64 -1.51 11.15
CA ASP A 140 -13.25 -1.88 12.45
C ASP A 140 -12.64 -3.19 12.98
N ASP A 141 -12.40 -4.17 12.09
CA ASP A 141 -11.72 -5.42 12.46
C ASP A 141 -10.29 -5.16 12.97
N LEU A 142 -9.63 -4.16 12.40
CA LEU A 142 -8.25 -3.82 12.74
C LEU A 142 -8.12 -2.99 14.02
N GLN A 143 -9.17 -2.30 14.44
CA GLN A 143 -9.13 -1.29 15.51
C GLN A 143 -8.55 -1.82 16.82
N SER A 144 -9.06 -2.97 17.30
CA SER A 144 -8.60 -3.56 18.56
C SER A 144 -7.11 -3.93 18.53
N ARG A 145 -6.65 -4.37 17.37
CA ARG A 145 -5.24 -4.77 17.18
C ARG A 145 -4.33 -3.54 17.14
N LEU A 146 -4.77 -2.47 16.46
CA LEU A 146 -4.02 -1.21 16.45
C LEU A 146 -3.80 -0.71 17.87
N GLN A 147 -4.87 -0.70 18.68
CA GLN A 147 -4.77 -0.23 20.06
C GLN A 147 -3.78 -1.05 20.90
N ASN A 148 -3.73 -2.37 20.69
CA ASN A 148 -2.89 -3.25 21.50
C ASN A 148 -1.44 -3.27 21.04
N LYS A 149 -1.17 -3.17 19.74
CA LYS A 149 0.16 -3.39 19.16
C LYS A 149 0.95 -2.11 18.86
N MET A 150 0.27 -0.95 18.71
CA MET A 150 0.97 0.29 18.38
C MET A 150 1.55 0.97 19.60
N ARG A 151 2.55 1.82 19.40
CA ARG A 151 3.12 2.68 20.44
C ARG A 151 2.07 3.67 20.97
N SER A 152 2.26 4.12 22.20
CA SER A 152 1.34 5.08 22.84
C SER A 152 1.32 6.45 22.15
N ASP A 153 2.42 6.84 21.54
CA ASP A 153 2.60 8.12 20.85
C ASP A 153 2.41 8.02 19.32
N ALA A 154 2.15 6.83 18.79
CA ALA A 154 1.95 6.64 17.36
C ALA A 154 0.65 7.29 16.88
N ILE A 155 0.66 7.73 15.63
CA ILE A 155 -0.49 8.37 14.97
C ILE A 155 -0.98 7.45 13.86
N ILE A 156 -2.29 7.20 13.85
CA ILE A 156 -2.94 6.52 12.72
C ILE A 156 -3.46 7.59 11.77
N VAL A 157 -3.15 7.46 10.49
CA VAL A 157 -3.64 8.32 9.41
C VAL A 157 -4.56 7.48 8.53
N CYS A 158 -5.87 7.64 8.68
CA CYS A 158 -6.87 6.98 7.85
C CYS A 158 -7.25 7.87 6.66
N ASN A 159 -7.01 7.37 5.47
CA ASN A 159 -7.40 8.06 4.24
C ASN A 159 -8.85 7.71 3.91
N THR A 160 -9.67 8.73 3.67
CA THR A 160 -11.08 8.65 3.24
C THR A 160 -12.03 8.09 4.30
N PHE A 161 -11.77 6.90 4.82
CA PHE A 161 -12.70 6.20 5.71
C PHE A 161 -12.39 6.51 7.19
N ALA A 162 -13.33 6.19 8.06
CA ALA A 162 -13.26 6.43 9.51
C ALA A 162 -13.54 5.14 10.27
N PHE A 163 -12.97 5.01 11.45
CA PHE A 163 -13.43 3.99 12.40
C PHE A 163 -14.86 4.32 12.84
N SER A 164 -15.69 3.30 13.02
CA SER A 164 -17.10 3.47 13.41
C SER A 164 -17.25 4.04 14.82
N ASP A 165 -16.42 3.60 15.75
CA ASP A 165 -16.57 3.89 17.19
C ASP A 165 -15.47 4.78 17.75
N ARG A 166 -14.74 5.51 16.88
CA ARG A 166 -13.59 6.32 17.33
C ARG A 166 -13.60 7.67 16.63
N LYS A 167 -13.50 8.72 17.42
CA LYS A 167 -13.41 10.08 16.88
C LYS A 167 -11.97 10.44 16.58
N PRO A 168 -11.70 11.02 15.40
CA PRO A 168 -10.36 11.52 15.10
C PRO A 168 -10.07 12.76 15.96
N TYR A 169 -8.82 12.93 16.37
CA TYR A 169 -8.41 14.17 17.04
C TYR A 169 -8.22 15.31 16.04
N GLN A 170 -8.04 14.97 14.77
CA GLN A 170 -7.87 15.97 13.70
C GLN A 170 -8.41 15.38 12.37
N GLU A 171 -9.07 16.23 11.59
CA GLU A 171 -9.43 15.93 10.21
C GLU A 171 -8.73 16.92 9.28
N LEU A 172 -8.08 16.40 8.27
CA LEU A 172 -7.50 17.18 7.18
C LEU A 172 -8.46 17.07 5.99
N ARG A 173 -8.95 18.20 5.52
CA ARG A 173 -9.89 18.23 4.40
C ARG A 173 -9.38 19.15 3.31
N GLN A 174 -9.62 18.77 2.07
CA GLN A 174 -9.40 19.64 0.93
C GLN A 174 -10.51 20.72 0.92
N ASP A 175 -10.22 21.89 0.41
CA ASP A 175 -11.14 23.03 0.50
C ASP A 175 -12.49 22.75 -0.21
N ASN A 176 -12.49 21.95 -1.26
CA ASN A 176 -13.71 21.51 -1.97
C ASN A 176 -14.37 20.27 -1.35
N ASN A 177 -13.88 19.81 -0.20
CA ASN A 177 -14.37 18.62 0.52
C ASN A 177 -14.25 17.30 -0.28
N SER A 178 -13.47 17.28 -1.35
CA SER A 178 -13.33 16.09 -2.22
C SER A 178 -12.48 14.97 -1.62
N SER A 179 -11.68 15.30 -0.60
CA SER A 179 -10.79 14.34 0.09
C SER A 179 -10.71 14.66 1.57
N VAL A 180 -10.60 13.63 2.37
CA VAL A 180 -10.44 13.76 3.82
C VAL A 180 -9.45 12.72 4.34
N MET A 181 -8.61 13.14 5.29
CA MET A 181 -7.78 12.24 6.09
C MET A 181 -8.08 12.47 7.56
N ARG A 182 -8.16 11.40 8.32
CA ARG A 182 -8.49 11.43 9.74
C ARG A 182 -7.32 10.90 10.55
N LEU A 183 -6.93 11.68 11.55
CA LEU A 183 -5.79 11.35 12.41
C LEU A 183 -6.31 10.92 13.78
N TYR A 184 -5.77 9.77 14.23
CA TYR A 184 -6.15 9.20 15.54
C TYR A 184 -4.88 8.94 16.35
N LYS A 185 -4.96 9.16 17.65
CA LYS A 185 -3.95 8.74 18.63
C LYS A 185 -4.41 7.44 19.29
N LYS A 186 -3.50 6.71 19.93
CA LYS A 186 -3.82 5.51 20.70
C LYS A 186 -4.91 5.78 21.76
#